data_fe695b6f550d6c6caacb9248083e562e
#
_entry.id   fe695b6f550d6c6caacb9248083e562e
#
_cell.length_a   1.000
_cell.length_b   1.000
_cell.length_c   1.000
_cell.angle_alpha   90.00
_cell.angle_beta   90.00
_cell.angle_gamma   90.00
#
_symmetry.space_group_name_H-M   'P 1'
#
loop_
_entity.id
_entity.type
_entity.pdbx_description
1 polymer ?
#
loop_
_entity_poly.entity_id
_entity_poly.type
_entity_poly.pdbx_seq_one_letter_code
_entity_poly.pdbx_strand_id
1 'polypeptide(L)'
;MNKDQFRSLYDFIDKKKGSRIIACCGSGGVGKTTISATIGLQCAISGYKTLVLTIDPAKRLANSLGITSIKHEEQRIPNEKFAQVGLKPKGELYAMMLDTKRTFDRLVTRYASESMHENIFKNRYYHHISTNMTGSHEYIAMEKLYELYHQNKYDIIVLDTPPSRRALDFLEQPERVTKLLSHSLFFKFFKPYITAGKWGLKMLNAIATPILKVTKQMMGQQMLNDVTDFMHLWDDVLFDGVQQRAFATRELLSSPQSLFLGITSPLKAPMQESIFLYNKLKAYNLPFGGFIVNRVHRLYPDILNNEEIQVNPSLNEKLISNFKNFNKLAKSDSESISNIVNKLGNDIEIRKITYFENDIYDFVGLLKVKNELFAL
;
A
#
# COMPACT_ATOMS: atom_id res chain seq x y z
N MET A 1 -10.70 -1.74 26.22
CA MET A 1 -10.37 -1.25 24.86
C MET A 1 -10.61 0.26 24.88
N ASN A 2 -9.56 1.05 24.61
CA ASN A 2 -9.64 2.51 24.65
C ASN A 2 -10.58 2.97 23.52
N LYS A 3 -11.61 3.76 23.85
CA LYS A 3 -12.56 4.35 22.88
C LYS A 3 -11.86 5.24 21.82
N ASP A 4 -10.58 5.55 22.00
CA ASP A 4 -9.76 6.37 21.08
C ASP A 4 -9.24 5.62 19.85
N GLN A 5 -9.49 4.32 19.70
CA GLN A 5 -8.99 3.51 18.59
C GLN A 5 -9.82 3.59 17.29
N PHE A 6 -11.07 4.04 17.36
CA PHE A 6 -11.95 4.16 16.20
C PHE A 6 -12.14 5.65 15.86
N ARG A 7 -11.37 6.15 14.91
CA ARG A 7 -11.47 7.52 14.42
C ARG A 7 -12.17 7.52 13.08
N SER A 8 -13.23 8.30 12.94
CA SER A 8 -13.86 8.57 11.65
C SER A 8 -12.82 9.10 10.66
N LEU A 9 -12.90 8.69 9.40
CA LEU A 9 -12.07 9.23 8.32
C LEU A 9 -12.18 10.76 8.24
N TYR A 10 -13.35 11.32 8.50
CA TYR A 10 -13.58 12.76 8.56
C TYR A 10 -12.79 13.43 9.68
N ASP A 11 -12.90 12.91 10.92
CA ASP A 11 -12.19 13.46 12.06
C ASP A 11 -10.69 13.41 11.85
N PHE A 12 -10.22 12.36 11.17
CA PHE A 12 -8.81 12.22 10.85
C PHE A 12 -8.34 13.25 9.80
N ILE A 13 -9.14 13.52 8.77
CA ILE A 13 -8.84 14.53 7.75
C ILE A 13 -8.91 15.93 8.35
N ASP A 14 -9.82 16.19 9.27
CA ASP A 14 -10.07 17.52 9.82
C ASP A 14 -9.05 17.96 10.90
N LYS A 15 -8.22 17.05 11.39
CA LYS A 15 -7.16 17.35 12.35
C LYS A 15 -6.03 18.15 11.70
N LYS A 16 -5.94 19.45 12.02
CA LYS A 16 -5.02 20.43 11.41
C LYS A 16 -3.55 20.37 11.86
N LYS A 17 -3.03 19.30 12.48
CA LYS A 17 -1.65 19.30 13.01
C LYS A 17 -0.79 18.17 12.44
N GLY A 18 0.28 18.56 11.72
CA GLY A 18 1.37 17.70 11.26
C GLY A 18 1.02 16.80 10.06
N SER A 19 2.02 16.19 9.49
CA SER A 19 1.86 15.18 8.42
C SER A 19 1.11 13.95 8.93
N ARG A 20 0.22 13.40 8.11
CA ARG A 20 -0.64 12.24 8.44
C ARG A 20 -0.63 11.24 7.32
N ILE A 21 -0.84 9.96 7.67
CA ILE A 21 -0.85 8.86 6.73
C ILE A 21 -2.22 8.19 6.75
N ILE A 22 -2.81 7.99 5.58
CA ILE A 22 -4.02 7.18 5.38
C ILE A 22 -3.64 5.98 4.52
N ALA A 23 -3.65 4.78 5.07
CA ALA A 23 -3.32 3.55 4.37
C ALA A 23 -4.58 2.81 3.92
N CYS A 24 -4.79 2.70 2.61
CA CYS A 24 -5.89 1.96 1.99
C CYS A 24 -5.48 0.51 1.77
N CYS A 25 -6.02 -0.42 2.55
CA CYS A 25 -5.70 -1.84 2.54
C CYS A 25 -6.91 -2.67 2.09
N GLY A 26 -6.68 -3.79 1.41
CA GLY A 26 -7.77 -4.68 0.96
C GLY A 26 -7.32 -5.67 -0.10
N SER A 27 -8.19 -6.59 -0.49
CA SER A 27 -7.91 -7.61 -1.50
C SER A 27 -7.71 -7.03 -2.91
N GLY A 28 -7.26 -7.87 -3.84
CA GLY A 28 -7.10 -7.47 -5.25
C GLY A 28 -8.45 -7.12 -5.90
N GLY A 29 -8.49 -6.06 -6.71
CA GLY A 29 -9.65 -5.72 -7.53
C GLY A 29 -10.83 -5.04 -6.81
N VAL A 30 -10.76 -4.78 -5.50
CA VAL A 30 -11.86 -4.14 -4.74
C VAL A 30 -11.97 -2.62 -4.93
N GLY A 31 -11.03 -2.00 -5.66
CA GLY A 31 -11.05 -0.56 -5.94
C GLY A 31 -10.19 0.29 -4.99
N LYS A 32 -9.17 -0.29 -4.34
CA LYS A 32 -8.25 0.46 -3.45
C LYS A 32 -7.72 1.74 -4.09
N THR A 33 -7.16 1.63 -5.27
CA THR A 33 -6.56 2.76 -6.01
C THR A 33 -7.56 3.87 -6.28
N THR A 34 -8.80 3.52 -6.67
CA THR A 34 -9.88 4.48 -6.89
C THR A 34 -10.25 5.18 -5.58
N ILE A 35 -10.38 4.44 -4.48
CA ILE A 35 -10.67 5.00 -3.16
C ILE A 35 -9.52 5.87 -2.66
N SER A 36 -8.27 5.44 -2.82
CA SER A 36 -7.08 6.25 -2.47
C SER A 36 -7.03 7.57 -3.24
N ALA A 37 -7.29 7.52 -4.56
CA ALA A 37 -7.40 8.73 -5.40
C ALA A 37 -8.56 9.64 -4.94
N THR A 38 -9.70 9.05 -4.58
CA THR A 38 -10.88 9.77 -4.08
C THR A 38 -10.60 10.48 -2.75
N ILE A 39 -9.93 9.80 -1.82
CA ILE A 39 -9.53 10.39 -0.53
C ILE A 39 -8.52 11.53 -0.77
N GLY A 40 -7.54 11.33 -1.64
CA GLY A 40 -6.59 12.36 -2.03
C GLY A 40 -7.27 13.59 -2.64
N LEU A 41 -8.24 13.37 -3.52
CA LEU A 41 -9.07 14.42 -4.12
C LEU A 41 -9.83 15.22 -3.04
N GLN A 42 -10.50 14.54 -2.11
CA GLN A 42 -11.22 15.19 -1.01
C GLN A 42 -10.27 16.01 -0.12
N CYS A 43 -9.12 15.46 0.24
CA CYS A 43 -8.13 16.18 1.06
C CYS A 43 -7.66 17.47 0.38
N ALA A 44 -7.38 17.41 -0.93
CA ALA A 44 -6.98 18.59 -1.70
C ALA A 44 -8.11 19.63 -1.80
N ILE A 45 -9.37 19.21 -1.96
CA ILE A 45 -10.53 20.10 -1.94
C ILE A 45 -10.66 20.78 -0.57
N SER A 46 -10.41 20.05 0.51
CA SER A 46 -10.47 20.53 1.89
C SER A 46 -9.32 21.49 2.28
N GLY A 47 -8.33 21.68 1.41
CA GLY A 47 -7.24 22.65 1.62
C GLY A 47 -5.91 22.03 2.04
N TYR A 48 -5.77 20.70 1.99
CA TYR A 48 -4.53 20.01 2.35
C TYR A 48 -3.62 19.80 1.13
N LYS A 49 -2.33 19.91 1.34
CA LYS A 49 -1.32 19.47 0.38
C LYS A 49 -1.16 17.97 0.53
N THR A 50 -1.68 17.24 -0.44
CA THR A 50 -1.88 15.80 -0.36
C THR A 50 -1.07 15.06 -1.40
N LEU A 51 -0.43 13.96 -1.01
CA LEU A 51 0.24 13.01 -1.91
C LEU A 51 -0.51 11.68 -1.89
N VAL A 52 -0.85 11.16 -3.07
CA VAL A 52 -1.28 9.76 -3.24
C VAL A 52 -0.08 8.96 -3.73
N LEU A 53 0.41 8.06 -2.89
CA LEU A 53 1.52 7.16 -3.18
C LEU A 53 0.97 5.76 -3.47
N THR A 54 1.17 5.26 -4.68
CA THR A 54 0.83 3.86 -5.02
C THR A 54 2.08 2.98 -5.06
N ILE A 55 1.95 1.79 -4.49
CA ILE A 55 2.98 0.73 -4.55
C ILE A 55 2.70 -0.20 -5.75
N ASP A 56 1.48 -0.20 -6.28
CA ASP A 56 1.10 -1.01 -7.44
C ASP A 56 1.68 -0.40 -8.72
N PRO A 57 2.54 -1.12 -9.48
CA PRO A 57 3.12 -0.61 -10.72
C PRO A 57 2.10 -0.47 -11.87
N ALA A 58 0.87 -0.94 -11.68
CA ALA A 58 -0.17 -0.80 -12.69
C ALA A 58 -0.59 0.67 -12.86
N LYS A 59 -0.88 1.07 -14.09
CA LYS A 59 -1.31 2.46 -14.44
C LYS A 59 -2.68 2.87 -13.87
N ARG A 60 -3.18 2.14 -12.87
CA ARG A 60 -4.54 2.34 -12.32
C ARG A 60 -4.72 3.71 -11.69
N LEU A 61 -3.72 4.17 -10.92
CA LEU A 61 -3.78 5.50 -10.30
C LEU A 61 -3.75 6.61 -11.37
N ALA A 62 -2.93 6.47 -12.41
CA ALA A 62 -2.89 7.41 -13.53
C ALA A 62 -4.27 7.48 -14.21
N ASN A 63 -4.85 6.33 -14.51
CA ASN A 63 -6.17 6.23 -15.14
C ASN A 63 -7.23 6.89 -14.25
N SER A 64 -7.28 6.55 -12.96
CA SER A 64 -8.27 7.15 -12.03
C SER A 64 -8.13 8.67 -11.93
N LEU A 65 -6.91 9.20 -12.00
CA LEU A 65 -6.65 10.65 -11.98
C LEU A 65 -6.78 11.31 -13.37
N GLY A 66 -7.15 10.55 -14.40
CA GLY A 66 -7.32 11.07 -15.76
C GLY A 66 -6.04 11.65 -16.36
N ILE A 67 -4.87 11.10 -16.00
CA ILE A 67 -3.56 11.52 -16.51
C ILE A 67 -2.90 10.38 -17.28
N THR A 68 -2.06 10.70 -18.25
CA THR A 68 -1.46 9.72 -19.16
C THR A 68 -0.46 8.77 -18.48
N SER A 69 0.25 9.28 -17.49
CA SER A 69 1.23 8.49 -16.72
C SER A 69 1.53 9.15 -15.38
N ILE A 70 1.91 8.36 -14.39
CA ILE A 70 2.50 8.84 -13.14
C ILE A 70 3.99 8.50 -13.19
N LYS A 71 4.80 9.50 -12.89
CA LYS A 71 6.25 9.35 -12.78
C LYS A 71 6.61 8.74 -11.43
N HIS A 72 7.83 8.26 -11.32
CA HIS A 72 8.45 7.83 -10.06
C HIS A 72 8.82 9.02 -9.15
N GLU A 73 8.57 10.23 -9.63
CA GLU A 73 8.70 11.48 -8.90
C GLU A 73 7.32 12.05 -8.59
N GLU A 74 7.26 12.89 -7.57
CA GLU A 74 6.03 13.56 -7.13
C GLU A 74 5.49 14.44 -8.26
N GLN A 75 4.36 14.09 -8.81
CA GLN A 75 3.72 14.82 -9.90
C GLN A 75 2.48 15.54 -9.37
N ARG A 76 2.47 16.87 -9.50
CA ARG A 76 1.28 17.67 -9.18
C ARG A 76 0.18 17.41 -10.21
N ILE A 77 -1.03 17.22 -9.73
CA ILE A 77 -2.22 17.13 -10.57
C ILE A 77 -2.64 18.54 -10.97
N PRO A 78 -2.77 18.83 -12.28
CA PRO A 78 -3.10 20.16 -12.77
C PRO A 78 -4.48 20.65 -12.27
N ASN A 79 -4.59 21.93 -11.97
CA ASN A 79 -5.85 22.56 -11.51
C ASN A 79 -6.96 22.48 -12.59
N GLU A 80 -6.58 22.39 -13.86
CA GLU A 80 -7.50 22.22 -14.99
C GLU A 80 -8.33 20.94 -14.87
N LYS A 81 -7.76 19.89 -14.25
CA LYS A 81 -8.50 18.64 -14.01
C LYS A 81 -9.64 18.85 -13.00
N PHE A 82 -9.42 19.66 -11.99
CA PHE A 82 -10.46 20.05 -11.04
C PHE A 82 -11.50 20.95 -11.69
N ALA A 83 -11.07 21.91 -12.52
CA ALA A 83 -11.96 22.82 -13.22
C ALA A 83 -12.90 22.07 -14.20
N GLN A 84 -12.44 20.98 -14.84
CA GLN A 84 -13.26 20.13 -15.71
C GLN A 84 -14.49 19.54 -15.01
N VAL A 85 -14.45 19.37 -13.69
CA VAL A 85 -15.57 18.87 -12.87
C VAL A 85 -16.19 19.97 -11.99
N GLY A 86 -15.95 21.24 -12.31
CA GLY A 86 -16.51 22.39 -11.60
C GLY A 86 -15.94 22.61 -10.19
N LEU A 87 -14.76 22.06 -9.89
CA LEU A 87 -14.13 22.18 -8.60
C LEU A 87 -12.95 23.17 -8.62
N LYS A 88 -12.78 23.85 -7.50
CA LYS A 88 -11.59 24.67 -7.23
C LYS A 88 -10.96 24.20 -5.91
N PRO A 89 -9.86 23.43 -5.95
CA PRO A 89 -9.23 22.91 -4.74
C PRO A 89 -8.65 24.08 -3.94
N LYS A 90 -8.74 24.00 -2.61
CA LYS A 90 -8.09 24.95 -1.68
C LYS A 90 -6.66 24.53 -1.35
N GLY A 91 -6.34 23.26 -1.55
CA GLY A 91 -5.01 22.66 -1.40
C GLY A 91 -4.43 22.16 -2.72
N GLU A 92 -3.54 21.20 -2.64
CA GLU A 92 -2.84 20.63 -3.79
C GLU A 92 -2.90 19.10 -3.77
N LEU A 93 -3.06 18.50 -4.95
CA LEU A 93 -3.00 17.05 -5.11
C LEU A 93 -1.73 16.67 -5.88
N TYR A 94 -0.99 15.74 -5.33
CA TYR A 94 0.17 15.11 -5.95
C TYR A 94 -0.08 13.61 -6.06
N ALA A 95 0.50 12.99 -7.07
CA ALA A 95 0.53 11.54 -7.24
C ALA A 95 1.95 11.07 -7.51
N MET A 96 2.29 9.88 -7.00
CA MET A 96 3.58 9.25 -7.18
C MET A 96 3.41 7.75 -7.27
N MET A 97 4.18 7.11 -8.15
CA MET A 97 4.30 5.65 -8.20
C MET A 97 5.65 5.23 -7.62
N LEU A 98 5.65 4.28 -6.72
CA LEU A 98 6.88 3.75 -6.15
C LEU A 98 7.67 3.00 -7.22
N ASP A 99 8.94 3.39 -7.38
CA ASP A 99 9.93 2.62 -8.12
C ASP A 99 10.90 1.97 -7.14
N THR A 100 10.77 0.68 -6.97
CA THR A 100 11.57 -0.09 -6.01
C THR A 100 13.07 0.05 -6.31
N LYS A 101 13.47 -0.14 -7.58
CA LYS A 101 14.88 -0.08 -7.96
C LYS A 101 15.46 1.32 -7.75
N ARG A 102 14.80 2.37 -8.25
CA ARG A 102 15.27 3.76 -8.06
C ARG A 102 15.34 4.16 -6.59
N THR A 103 14.37 3.71 -5.78
CA THR A 103 14.38 4.01 -4.35
C THR A 103 15.54 3.29 -3.67
N PHE A 104 15.82 2.05 -4.07
CA PHE A 104 16.98 1.30 -3.60
C PHE A 104 18.30 1.98 -4.02
N ASP A 105 18.40 2.40 -5.28
CA ASP A 105 19.57 3.12 -5.80
C ASP A 105 19.80 4.42 -5.00
N ARG A 106 18.75 5.18 -4.68
CA ARG A 106 18.84 6.39 -3.84
C ARG A 106 19.31 6.09 -2.42
N LEU A 107 18.87 4.98 -1.82
CA LEU A 107 19.36 4.56 -0.50
C LEU A 107 20.86 4.31 -0.53
N VAL A 108 21.33 3.56 -1.52
CA VAL A 108 22.76 3.33 -1.72
C VAL A 108 23.51 4.64 -1.90
N THR A 109 23.04 5.51 -2.80
CA THR A 109 23.68 6.81 -3.04
C THR A 109 23.70 7.70 -1.78
N ARG A 110 22.72 7.58 -0.91
CA ARG A 110 22.60 8.40 0.31
C ARG A 110 23.49 7.92 1.44
N TYR A 111 23.66 6.61 1.57
CA TYR A 111 24.29 5.99 2.74
C TYR A 111 25.64 5.34 2.45
N ALA A 112 25.93 5.00 1.19
CA ALA A 112 27.26 4.50 0.79
C ALA A 112 28.20 5.66 0.46
N SER A 113 29.50 5.48 0.68
CA SER A 113 30.51 6.43 0.21
C SER A 113 30.56 6.46 -1.32
N GLU A 114 30.88 7.61 -1.92
CA GLU A 114 30.96 7.76 -3.39
C GLU A 114 31.89 6.74 -4.03
N SER A 115 33.02 6.41 -3.36
CA SER A 115 33.97 5.40 -3.83
C SER A 115 33.40 3.99 -3.95
N MET A 116 32.29 3.71 -3.27
CA MET A 116 31.61 2.40 -3.27
C MET A 116 30.48 2.32 -4.30
N HIS A 117 29.92 3.45 -4.76
CA HIS A 117 28.74 3.47 -5.62
C HIS A 117 28.94 2.62 -6.89
N GLU A 118 30.06 2.79 -7.58
CA GLU A 118 30.32 2.08 -8.83
C GLU A 118 30.38 0.56 -8.62
N ASN A 119 31.02 0.11 -7.55
CA ASN A 119 31.14 -1.31 -7.21
C ASN A 119 29.77 -1.91 -6.82
N ILE A 120 28.95 -1.17 -6.05
CA ILE A 120 27.61 -1.61 -5.67
C ILE A 120 26.72 -1.71 -6.91
N PHE A 121 26.69 -0.67 -7.73
CA PHE A 121 25.80 -0.65 -8.91
C PHE A 121 26.20 -1.65 -9.99
N LYS A 122 27.45 -2.08 -10.07
CA LYS A 122 27.94 -3.15 -10.97
C LYS A 122 27.73 -4.56 -10.38
N ASN A 123 27.44 -4.68 -9.09
CA ASN A 123 27.33 -5.96 -8.41
C ASN A 123 26.05 -6.71 -8.83
N ARG A 124 26.18 -7.96 -9.28
CA ARG A 124 25.06 -8.79 -9.76
C ARG A 124 24.03 -9.10 -8.67
N TYR A 125 24.49 -9.28 -7.42
CA TYR A 125 23.60 -9.52 -6.27
C TYR A 125 22.78 -8.29 -5.94
N TYR A 126 23.39 -7.11 -5.99
CA TYR A 126 22.67 -5.85 -5.84
C TYR A 126 21.53 -5.74 -6.85
N HIS A 127 21.80 -6.02 -8.13
CA HIS A 127 20.77 -6.02 -9.17
C HIS A 127 19.66 -7.02 -8.88
N HIS A 128 20.02 -8.23 -8.45
CA HIS A 128 19.03 -9.26 -8.14
C HIS A 128 18.16 -8.89 -6.93
N ILE A 129 18.76 -8.38 -5.86
CA ILE A 129 18.05 -7.95 -4.65
C ILE A 129 17.17 -6.73 -4.94
N SER A 130 17.69 -5.72 -5.62
CA SER A 130 16.95 -4.49 -5.92
C SER A 130 15.78 -4.66 -6.89
N THR A 131 15.76 -5.76 -7.67
CA THR A 131 14.71 -6.02 -8.68
C THR A 131 13.80 -7.19 -8.36
N ASN A 132 14.29 -8.26 -7.75
CA ASN A 132 13.60 -9.55 -7.71
C ASN A 132 13.40 -10.14 -6.30
N MET A 133 13.97 -9.57 -5.25
CA MET A 133 13.91 -10.17 -3.92
C MET A 133 12.50 -10.01 -3.33
N THR A 134 11.89 -11.13 -2.96
CA THR A 134 10.59 -11.14 -2.26
C THR A 134 10.73 -10.40 -0.92
N GLY A 135 9.88 -9.38 -0.69
CA GLY A 135 9.91 -8.53 0.51
C GLY A 135 10.70 -7.21 0.32
N SER A 136 11.49 -7.06 -0.76
CA SER A 136 12.18 -5.79 -1.02
C SER A 136 11.20 -4.66 -1.37
N HIS A 137 10.13 -4.97 -2.08
CA HIS A 137 9.10 -3.98 -2.46
C HIS A 137 8.43 -3.38 -1.23
N GLU A 138 8.09 -4.22 -0.26
CA GLU A 138 7.44 -3.81 0.99
C GLU A 138 8.39 -2.99 1.86
N TYR A 139 9.65 -3.39 1.98
CA TYR A 139 10.67 -2.62 2.69
C TYR A 139 10.89 -1.25 2.04
N ILE A 140 11.08 -1.21 0.73
CA ILE A 140 11.31 0.03 0.00
C ILE A 140 10.11 0.98 0.10
N ALA A 141 8.90 0.44 0.15
CA ALA A 141 7.70 1.24 0.39
C ALA A 141 7.71 1.89 1.78
N MET A 142 8.15 1.17 2.82
CA MET A 142 8.34 1.74 4.17
C MET A 142 9.40 2.84 4.19
N GLU A 143 10.53 2.60 3.56
CA GLU A 143 11.63 3.55 3.47
C GLU A 143 11.19 4.84 2.76
N LYS A 144 10.46 4.71 1.64
CA LYS A 144 9.94 5.87 0.92
C LYS A 144 8.87 6.62 1.72
N LEU A 145 8.02 5.89 2.42
CA LEU A 145 7.02 6.50 3.30
C LEU A 145 7.68 7.27 4.45
N TYR A 146 8.72 6.69 5.07
CA TYR A 146 9.53 7.35 6.09
C TYR A 146 10.16 8.64 5.57
N GLU A 147 10.79 8.58 4.39
CA GLU A 147 11.39 9.74 3.74
C GLU A 147 10.35 10.86 3.51
N LEU A 148 9.22 10.53 2.87
CA LEU A 148 8.16 11.49 2.53
C LEU A 148 7.52 12.12 3.78
N TYR A 149 7.33 11.32 4.83
CA TYR A 149 6.76 11.82 6.09
C TYR A 149 7.71 12.81 6.79
N HIS A 150 8.99 12.49 6.88
CA HIS A 150 9.98 13.33 7.57
C HIS A 150 10.38 14.60 6.79
N GLN A 151 10.10 14.63 5.47
CA GLN A 151 10.25 15.85 4.68
C GLN A 151 9.23 16.95 5.08
N ASN A 152 8.15 16.60 5.78
CA ASN A 152 7.07 17.52 6.17
C ASN A 152 6.52 18.36 5.01
N LYS A 153 6.62 17.83 3.79
CA LYS A 153 6.21 18.50 2.56
C LYS A 153 4.70 18.41 2.31
N TYR A 154 4.08 17.36 2.84
CA TYR A 154 2.66 17.03 2.66
C TYR A 154 1.94 17.01 4.00
N ASP A 155 0.73 17.57 4.03
CA ASP A 155 -0.17 17.47 5.19
C ASP A 155 -0.76 16.05 5.32
N ILE A 156 -1.04 15.41 4.18
CA ILE A 156 -1.62 14.07 4.13
C ILE A 156 -0.93 13.25 3.05
N ILE A 157 -0.52 12.03 3.42
CA ILE A 157 -0.02 11.01 2.50
C ILE A 157 -1.04 9.88 2.47
N VAL A 158 -1.66 9.66 1.31
CA VAL A 158 -2.58 8.52 1.09
C VAL A 158 -1.78 7.39 0.44
N LEU A 159 -1.67 6.28 1.14
CA LEU A 159 -0.94 5.10 0.69
C LEU A 159 -1.89 4.10 0.06
N ASP A 160 -1.77 3.90 -1.26
CA ASP A 160 -2.43 2.83 -2.01
C ASP A 160 -1.58 1.57 -1.93
N THR A 161 -2.00 0.61 -1.08
CA THR A 161 -1.20 -0.58 -0.79
C THR A 161 -1.43 -1.70 -1.82
N PRO A 162 -0.49 -2.65 -1.96
CA PRO A 162 -0.71 -3.88 -2.72
C PRO A 162 -1.84 -4.73 -2.08
N PRO A 163 -2.29 -5.83 -2.72
CA PRO A 163 -3.32 -6.71 -2.15
C PRO A 163 -3.01 -7.18 -0.72
N SER A 164 -4.04 -7.27 0.13
CA SER A 164 -4.03 -7.34 1.60
C SER A 164 -3.04 -8.33 2.23
N ARG A 165 -2.80 -9.48 1.61
CA ARG A 165 -1.84 -10.45 2.14
C ARG A 165 -0.41 -9.90 2.16
N ARG A 166 -0.03 -9.13 1.13
CA ARG A 166 1.28 -8.47 1.04
C ARG A 166 1.33 -7.12 1.75
N ALA A 167 0.18 -6.40 1.82
CA ALA A 167 0.11 -5.15 2.55
C ALA A 167 0.44 -5.30 4.05
N LEU A 168 0.17 -6.48 4.61
CA LEU A 168 0.50 -6.79 6.00
C LEU A 168 1.94 -7.27 6.18
N ASP A 169 2.52 -7.87 5.16
CA ASP A 169 3.95 -8.19 5.13
C ASP A 169 4.80 -6.92 5.32
N PHE A 170 4.32 -5.78 4.82
CA PHE A 170 4.88 -4.45 5.06
C PHE A 170 5.05 -4.15 6.57
N LEU A 171 4.12 -4.55 7.42
CA LEU A 171 4.16 -4.32 8.87
C LEU A 171 5.07 -5.30 9.62
N GLU A 172 5.32 -6.46 9.04
CA GLU A 172 6.22 -7.50 9.59
C GLU A 172 7.69 -7.28 9.17
N GLN A 173 7.94 -6.33 8.26
CA GLN A 173 9.29 -6.12 7.70
C GLN A 173 10.38 -5.84 8.73
N PRO A 174 10.19 -5.00 9.79
CA PRO A 174 11.25 -4.76 10.74
C PRO A 174 11.77 -6.06 11.37
N GLU A 175 10.86 -6.97 11.72
CA GLU A 175 11.23 -8.27 12.30
C GLU A 175 11.80 -9.23 11.26
N ARG A 176 11.26 -9.22 10.03
CA ARG A 176 11.77 -10.03 8.92
C ARG A 176 13.14 -9.56 8.47
N VAL A 177 13.35 -8.26 8.33
CA VAL A 177 14.66 -7.68 8.03
C VAL A 177 15.65 -8.05 9.11
N THR A 178 15.31 -7.87 10.40
CA THR A 178 16.15 -8.28 11.51
C THR A 178 16.45 -9.78 11.49
N LYS A 179 15.46 -10.64 11.24
CA LYS A 179 15.65 -12.09 11.14
C LYS A 179 16.48 -12.50 9.92
N LEU A 180 16.26 -11.86 8.78
CA LEU A 180 17.04 -12.11 7.55
C LEU A 180 18.50 -11.73 7.77
N LEU A 181 18.72 -10.64 8.47
CA LEU A 181 20.03 -10.09 8.74
C LEU A 181 20.72 -10.76 9.97
N SER A 182 19.96 -11.19 10.99
CA SER A 182 20.53 -11.78 12.22
C SER A 182 20.56 -13.32 12.24
N HIS A 183 19.67 -13.98 11.52
CA HIS A 183 19.45 -15.43 11.61
C HIS A 183 19.77 -16.21 10.34
N SER A 184 20.18 -15.57 9.24
CA SER A 184 20.61 -16.37 8.12
C SER A 184 21.87 -17.14 8.53
N LEU A 185 21.83 -18.46 8.38
CA LEU A 185 23.03 -19.30 8.42
C LEU A 185 24.14 -18.67 7.57
N PHE A 186 23.74 -17.97 6.52
CA PHE A 186 24.56 -17.17 5.64
C PHE A 186 25.39 -16.12 6.43
N PHE A 187 24.79 -15.32 7.32
CA PHE A 187 25.51 -14.34 8.15
C PHE A 187 26.49 -15.00 9.13
N LYS A 188 26.06 -16.09 9.78
CA LYS A 188 26.95 -16.85 10.69
C LYS A 188 28.17 -17.40 9.96
N PHE A 189 28.01 -17.83 8.70
CA PHE A 189 29.12 -18.35 7.89
C PHE A 189 29.99 -17.24 7.29
N PHE A 190 29.45 -16.08 6.97
CA PHE A 190 30.20 -14.98 6.35
C PHE A 190 30.72 -13.95 7.35
N LYS A 191 30.14 -13.84 8.56
CA LYS A 191 30.59 -12.89 9.61
C LYS A 191 32.11 -12.97 9.91
N PRO A 192 32.74 -14.14 9.99
CA PRO A 192 34.21 -14.21 10.18
C PRO A 192 34.99 -13.61 9.01
N TYR A 193 34.46 -13.68 7.79
CA TYR A 193 35.06 -13.09 6.59
C TYR A 193 34.91 -11.58 6.55
N ILE A 194 33.77 -11.07 6.99
CA ILE A 194 33.46 -9.65 7.08
C ILE A 194 34.38 -9.00 8.13
N THR A 195 34.54 -9.61 9.31
CA THR A 195 35.32 -9.04 10.41
C THR A 195 36.83 -9.12 10.18
N ALA A 196 37.31 -10.09 9.39
CA ALA A 196 38.74 -10.32 9.19
C ALA A 196 39.42 -9.40 8.16
N GLY A 197 38.64 -8.62 7.39
CA GLY A 197 39.17 -7.71 6.36
C GLY A 197 40.00 -8.42 5.29
N LYS A 198 40.60 -7.65 4.36
CA LYS A 198 41.44 -8.20 3.26
C LYS A 198 42.64 -8.98 3.74
N TRP A 199 43.16 -8.70 4.91
CA TRP A 199 44.31 -9.41 5.53
C TRP A 199 43.90 -10.73 6.20
N GLY A 200 42.73 -10.78 6.82
CA GLY A 200 42.20 -11.99 7.44
C GLY A 200 41.77 -13.06 6.44
N LEU A 201 41.39 -12.67 5.23
CA LEU A 201 41.06 -13.61 4.14
C LEU A 201 42.21 -14.55 3.76
N LYS A 202 43.48 -14.10 3.87
CA LYS A 202 44.65 -14.96 3.69
C LYS A 202 44.81 -16.00 4.81
N MET A 203 44.50 -15.63 6.05
CA MET A 203 44.60 -16.49 7.22
C MET A 203 43.43 -17.49 7.32
N LEU A 204 42.22 -17.05 6.96
CA LEU A 204 41.02 -17.91 6.94
C LEU A 204 41.07 -18.95 5.82
N ASN A 205 41.74 -18.68 4.69
CA ASN A 205 41.99 -19.68 3.66
C ASN A 205 42.83 -20.87 4.12
N ALA A 206 43.60 -20.71 5.20
CA ALA A 206 44.37 -21.80 5.83
C ALA A 206 43.53 -22.69 6.76
N ILE A 207 42.41 -22.14 7.30
CA ILE A 207 41.51 -22.83 8.25
C ILE A 207 40.16 -23.15 7.59
N ALA A 208 40.07 -23.06 6.25
CA ALA A 208 38.83 -23.26 5.50
C ALA A 208 38.19 -24.61 5.79
N THR A 209 37.10 -24.60 6.53
CA THR A 209 36.31 -25.79 6.84
C THR A 209 35.88 -26.50 5.55
N PRO A 210 35.64 -27.81 5.57
CA PRO A 210 35.15 -28.59 4.40
C PRO A 210 33.95 -27.95 3.71
N ILE A 211 33.09 -27.24 4.47
CA ILE A 211 31.89 -26.56 3.97
C ILE A 211 32.26 -25.45 2.97
N LEU A 212 33.30 -24.69 3.23
CA LEU A 212 33.78 -23.64 2.33
C LEU A 212 34.39 -24.17 1.04
N LYS A 213 35.02 -25.33 1.08
CA LYS A 213 35.49 -26.02 -0.13
C LYS A 213 34.33 -26.45 -1.01
N VAL A 214 33.28 -27.01 -0.40
CA VAL A 214 32.06 -27.41 -1.13
C VAL A 214 31.35 -26.18 -1.71
N THR A 215 31.22 -25.07 -0.94
CA THR A 215 30.59 -23.84 -1.39
C THR A 215 31.39 -23.19 -2.53
N LYS A 216 32.72 -23.14 -2.43
CA LYS A 216 33.60 -22.69 -3.54
C LYS A 216 33.44 -23.52 -4.80
N GLN A 217 33.28 -24.83 -4.65
CA GLN A 217 33.15 -25.76 -5.77
C GLN A 217 31.77 -25.66 -6.45
N MET A 218 30.72 -25.38 -5.66
CA MET A 218 29.35 -25.23 -6.17
C MET A 218 29.06 -23.83 -6.72
N MET A 219 29.58 -22.77 -6.11
CA MET A 219 29.21 -21.39 -6.45
C MET A 219 30.29 -20.66 -7.29
N GLY A 220 31.52 -21.16 -7.34
CA GLY A 220 32.64 -20.49 -8.00
C GLY A 220 33.25 -19.34 -7.15
N GLN A 221 34.53 -19.09 -7.34
CA GLN A 221 35.30 -18.08 -6.58
C GLN A 221 34.76 -16.66 -6.80
N GLN A 222 34.35 -16.34 -8.03
CA GLN A 222 33.87 -15.01 -8.38
C GLN A 222 32.54 -14.69 -7.71
N MET A 223 31.65 -15.67 -7.63
CA MET A 223 30.36 -15.53 -6.92
C MET A 223 30.58 -15.29 -5.42
N LEU A 224 31.53 -15.98 -4.80
CA LEU A 224 31.86 -15.77 -3.39
C LEU A 224 32.44 -14.36 -3.13
N ASN A 225 33.30 -13.87 -4.01
CA ASN A 225 33.83 -12.52 -3.90
C ASN A 225 32.73 -11.48 -4.06
N ASP A 226 31.85 -11.60 -5.07
CA ASP A 226 30.75 -10.69 -5.31
C ASP A 226 29.78 -10.64 -4.12
N VAL A 227 29.48 -11.80 -3.49
CA VAL A 227 28.64 -11.88 -2.30
C VAL A 227 29.35 -11.25 -1.11
N THR A 228 30.63 -11.50 -0.91
CA THR A 228 31.42 -10.95 0.20
C THR A 228 31.52 -9.44 0.08
N ASP A 229 31.83 -8.93 -1.10
CA ASP A 229 31.87 -7.49 -1.35
C ASP A 229 30.52 -6.83 -1.12
N PHE A 230 29.42 -7.46 -1.57
CA PHE A 230 28.08 -7.00 -1.31
C PHE A 230 27.77 -6.98 0.20
N MET A 231 28.18 -8.00 0.96
CA MET A 231 27.92 -8.08 2.39
C MET A 231 28.73 -7.07 3.20
N HIS A 232 29.97 -6.78 2.82
CA HIS A 232 30.74 -5.69 3.43
C HIS A 232 30.06 -4.34 3.22
N LEU A 233 29.59 -4.09 2.00
CA LEU A 233 28.87 -2.87 1.66
C LEU A 233 27.54 -2.75 2.42
N TRP A 234 26.88 -3.89 2.65
CA TRP A 234 25.61 -3.95 3.36
C TRP A 234 25.77 -3.70 4.87
N ASP A 235 26.78 -4.31 5.49
CA ASP A 235 27.01 -4.20 6.93
C ASP A 235 27.46 -2.80 7.33
N ASP A 236 28.43 -2.23 6.60
CA ASP A 236 29.02 -0.92 6.93
C ASP A 236 28.06 0.27 6.70
N VAL A 237 27.11 0.15 5.77
CA VAL A 237 26.38 1.31 5.23
C VAL A 237 24.86 1.25 5.46
N LEU A 238 24.28 0.06 5.38
CA LEU A 238 22.84 -0.08 5.32
C LEU A 238 22.22 -0.68 6.58
N PHE A 239 22.95 -1.53 7.31
CA PHE A 239 22.36 -2.41 8.32
C PHE A 239 21.69 -1.65 9.48
N ASP A 240 22.43 -0.82 10.20
CA ASP A 240 21.90 -0.12 11.37
C ASP A 240 20.84 0.92 11.00
N GLY A 241 21.10 1.66 9.92
CA GLY A 241 20.17 2.67 9.43
C GLY A 241 18.86 2.08 8.90
N VAL A 242 18.91 0.97 8.16
CA VAL A 242 17.75 0.24 7.65
C VAL A 242 16.86 -0.24 8.79
N GLN A 243 17.46 -0.86 9.81
CA GLN A 243 16.73 -1.37 10.95
C GLN A 243 16.07 -0.25 11.76
N GLN A 244 16.80 0.81 12.08
CA GLN A 244 16.27 1.96 12.82
C GLN A 244 15.09 2.62 12.10
N ARG A 245 15.20 2.83 10.77
CA ARG A 245 14.12 3.43 9.99
C ARG A 245 12.92 2.51 9.86
N ALA A 246 13.13 1.21 9.74
CA ALA A 246 12.03 0.24 9.72
C ALA A 246 11.25 0.27 11.05
N PHE A 247 11.93 0.33 12.20
CA PHE A 247 11.28 0.49 13.51
C PHE A 247 10.58 1.84 13.64
N ALA A 248 11.21 2.94 13.24
CA ALA A 248 10.60 4.27 13.28
C ALA A 248 9.36 4.37 12.38
N THR A 249 9.38 3.72 11.22
CA THR A 249 8.19 3.65 10.35
C THR A 249 7.07 2.83 10.99
N ARG A 250 7.39 1.74 11.68
CA ARG A 250 6.39 0.96 12.42
C ARG A 250 5.78 1.77 13.56
N GLU A 251 6.58 2.50 14.33
CA GLU A 251 6.08 3.43 15.35
C GLU A 251 5.16 4.48 14.76
N LEU A 252 5.55 5.10 13.64
CA LEU A 252 4.74 6.07 12.92
C LEU A 252 3.40 5.46 12.49
N LEU A 253 3.40 4.26 11.92
CA LEU A 253 2.19 3.57 11.49
C LEU A 253 1.28 3.16 12.65
N SER A 254 1.84 2.94 13.84
CA SER A 254 1.08 2.64 15.07
C SER A 254 0.63 3.91 15.81
N SER A 255 1.09 5.07 15.38
CA SER A 255 0.83 6.36 16.05
C SER A 255 -0.53 6.96 15.63
N PRO A 256 -1.03 7.95 16.37
CA PRO A 256 -2.23 8.70 16.01
C PRO A 256 -2.14 9.48 14.68
N GLN A 257 -0.96 9.61 14.10
CA GLN A 257 -0.74 10.22 12.79
C GLN A 257 -1.09 9.30 11.62
N SER A 258 -1.36 8.04 11.89
CA SER A 258 -1.71 7.05 10.87
C SER A 258 -3.14 6.56 11.03
N LEU A 259 -3.78 6.22 9.92
CA LEU A 259 -5.12 5.63 9.87
C LEU A 259 -5.16 4.54 8.80
N PHE A 260 -5.61 3.35 9.16
CA PHE A 260 -5.79 2.25 8.24
C PHE A 260 -7.26 2.11 7.86
N LEU A 261 -7.54 1.99 6.57
CA LEU A 261 -8.87 1.75 6.02
C LEU A 261 -8.92 0.40 5.33
N GLY A 262 -9.93 -0.39 5.65
CA GLY A 262 -10.21 -1.66 4.98
C GLY A 262 -11.09 -1.43 3.75
N ILE A 263 -10.55 -1.65 2.54
CA ILE A 263 -11.33 -1.55 1.30
C ILE A 263 -11.75 -2.95 0.86
N THR A 264 -13.03 -3.15 0.68
CA THR A 264 -13.60 -4.45 0.32
C THR A 264 -14.75 -4.33 -0.68
N SER A 265 -15.31 -5.45 -1.09
CA SER A 265 -16.55 -5.53 -1.86
C SER A 265 -17.48 -6.57 -1.22
N PRO A 266 -18.79 -6.59 -1.50
CA PRO A 266 -19.75 -7.49 -0.84
C PRO A 266 -19.53 -8.98 -1.16
N LEU A 267 -18.58 -9.32 -2.01
CA LEU A 267 -18.25 -10.69 -2.39
C LEU A 267 -17.62 -11.47 -1.23
N LYS A 268 -17.92 -12.77 -1.14
CA LYS A 268 -17.49 -13.66 -0.05
C LYS A 268 -15.97 -13.65 0.20
N ALA A 269 -15.16 -13.75 -0.85
CA ALA A 269 -13.71 -13.83 -0.70
C ALA A 269 -13.10 -12.49 -0.21
N PRO A 270 -13.37 -11.30 -0.80
CA PRO A 270 -12.96 -10.01 -0.25
C PRO A 270 -13.40 -9.77 1.19
N MET A 271 -14.63 -10.17 1.54
CA MET A 271 -15.14 -10.04 2.91
C MET A 271 -14.35 -10.89 3.91
N GLN A 272 -14.00 -12.11 3.58
CA GLN A 272 -13.15 -12.97 4.42
C GLN A 272 -11.74 -12.41 4.59
N GLU A 273 -11.14 -11.90 3.51
CA GLU A 273 -9.84 -11.24 3.59
C GLU A 273 -9.87 -9.96 4.44
N SER A 274 -11.00 -9.24 4.44
CA SER A 274 -11.18 -8.04 5.26
C SER A 274 -11.22 -8.36 6.75
N ILE A 275 -11.87 -9.47 7.14
CA ILE A 275 -11.86 -9.94 8.53
C ILE A 275 -10.44 -10.32 8.95
N PHE A 276 -9.70 -11.02 8.10
CA PHE A 276 -8.31 -11.37 8.35
C PHE A 276 -7.43 -10.11 8.51
N LEU A 277 -7.59 -9.13 7.61
CA LEU A 277 -6.90 -7.84 7.66
C LEU A 277 -7.16 -7.13 9.00
N TYR A 278 -8.42 -6.99 9.38
CA TYR A 278 -8.81 -6.35 10.64
C TYR A 278 -8.17 -7.01 11.86
N ASN A 279 -8.24 -8.35 11.94
CA ASN A 279 -7.66 -9.08 13.06
C ASN A 279 -6.13 -8.87 13.15
N LYS A 280 -5.45 -8.80 12.02
CA LYS A 280 -4.02 -8.49 11.97
C LYS A 280 -3.72 -7.04 12.38
N LEU A 281 -4.46 -6.06 11.86
CA LEU A 281 -4.30 -4.65 12.26
C LEU A 281 -4.48 -4.50 13.78
N LYS A 282 -5.49 -5.18 14.33
CA LYS A 282 -5.75 -5.20 15.78
C LYS A 282 -4.61 -5.85 16.56
N ALA A 283 -4.07 -6.97 16.09
CA ALA A 283 -2.95 -7.67 16.72
C ALA A 283 -1.67 -6.82 16.77
N TYR A 284 -1.47 -5.95 15.77
CA TYR A 284 -0.34 -5.01 15.71
C TYR A 284 -0.63 -3.64 16.33
N ASN A 285 -1.80 -3.46 16.98
CA ASN A 285 -2.26 -2.20 17.58
C ASN A 285 -2.25 -1.01 16.61
N LEU A 286 -2.60 -1.25 15.33
CA LEU A 286 -2.65 -0.21 14.31
C LEU A 286 -3.98 0.54 14.33
N PRO A 287 -3.98 1.88 14.15
CA PRO A 287 -5.19 2.69 14.16
C PRO A 287 -6.09 2.34 12.97
N PHE A 288 -7.24 1.75 13.23
CA PHE A 288 -8.20 1.35 12.20
C PHE A 288 -9.38 2.32 12.15
N GLY A 289 -9.68 2.86 10.96
CA GLY A 289 -10.72 3.87 10.74
C GLY A 289 -12.03 3.31 10.16
N GLY A 290 -12.11 1.99 9.92
CA GLY A 290 -13.32 1.35 9.40
C GLY A 290 -13.16 0.71 8.03
N PHE A 291 -14.28 0.22 7.50
CA PHE A 291 -14.35 -0.39 6.18
C PHE A 291 -15.07 0.51 5.17
N ILE A 292 -14.56 0.52 3.95
CA ILE A 292 -15.26 1.05 2.78
C ILE A 292 -15.63 -0.16 1.91
N VAL A 293 -16.93 -0.46 1.88
CA VAL A 293 -17.49 -1.54 1.06
C VAL A 293 -17.87 -0.94 -0.28
N ASN A 294 -17.05 -1.22 -1.28
CA ASN A 294 -17.21 -0.72 -2.64
C ASN A 294 -18.07 -1.66 -3.50
N ARG A 295 -18.74 -1.12 -4.52
CA ARG A 295 -19.58 -1.88 -5.46
C ARG A 295 -20.78 -2.56 -4.81
N VAL A 296 -21.47 -1.85 -3.92
CA VAL A 296 -22.71 -2.33 -3.27
C VAL A 296 -23.89 -2.08 -4.18
N HIS A 297 -24.68 -3.09 -4.49
CA HIS A 297 -25.92 -2.93 -5.25
C HIS A 297 -26.98 -2.22 -4.41
N ARG A 298 -27.66 -1.23 -5.03
CA ARG A 298 -28.79 -0.54 -4.39
C ARG A 298 -30.02 -1.45 -4.36
N LEU A 299 -30.70 -1.47 -3.22
CA LEU A 299 -32.01 -2.07 -3.13
C LEU A 299 -33.04 -1.02 -3.60
N TYR A 300 -33.78 -1.36 -4.61
CA TYR A 300 -34.87 -0.52 -5.08
C TYR A 300 -36.19 -1.00 -4.48
N PRO A 301 -37.07 -0.06 -4.05
CA PRO A 301 -38.42 -0.41 -3.59
C PRO A 301 -39.16 -1.17 -4.68
N ASP A 302 -40.11 -2.00 -4.29
CA ASP A 302 -40.89 -2.81 -5.22
C ASP A 302 -41.89 -1.89 -5.95
N ILE A 303 -41.44 -1.28 -7.05
CA ILE A 303 -42.20 -0.31 -7.85
C ILE A 303 -43.21 -1.05 -8.79
N LEU A 304 -43.04 -2.36 -8.95
CA LEU A 304 -43.76 -3.17 -9.92
C LEU A 304 -45.27 -3.34 -9.59
N ASN A 305 -45.69 -2.91 -8.40
CA ASN A 305 -47.10 -3.06 -7.99
C ASN A 305 -48.01 -1.88 -8.31
N ASN A 306 -47.51 -0.75 -8.81
CA ASN A 306 -48.32 0.48 -8.89
C ASN A 306 -48.38 1.21 -10.22
N GLU A 307 -47.63 0.82 -11.27
CA GLU A 307 -47.73 1.48 -12.56
C GLU A 307 -47.59 0.46 -13.70
N GLU A 308 -48.57 0.43 -14.58
CA GLU A 308 -48.50 -0.25 -15.89
C GLU A 308 -47.43 0.47 -16.72
N ILE A 309 -46.22 -0.08 -16.78
CA ILE A 309 -45.21 0.39 -17.71
C ILE A 309 -45.67 0.01 -19.12
N GLN A 310 -46.14 0.98 -19.90
CA GLN A 310 -46.55 0.78 -21.28
C GLN A 310 -45.34 0.47 -22.18
N VAL A 311 -44.85 -0.75 -22.14
CA VAL A 311 -43.80 -1.28 -23.01
C VAL A 311 -44.24 -2.61 -23.62
N ASN A 312 -43.59 -3.00 -24.71
CA ASN A 312 -43.81 -4.30 -25.34
C ASN A 312 -43.74 -5.43 -24.30
N PRO A 313 -44.70 -6.39 -24.25
CA PRO A 313 -44.78 -7.45 -23.26
C PRO A 313 -43.48 -8.23 -23.08
N SER A 314 -42.77 -8.57 -24.16
CA SER A 314 -41.47 -9.28 -24.06
C SER A 314 -40.35 -8.45 -23.43
N LEU A 315 -40.37 -7.14 -23.59
CA LEU A 315 -39.46 -6.21 -22.95
C LEU A 315 -39.79 -6.05 -21.47
N ASN A 316 -41.07 -6.01 -21.13
CA ASN A 316 -41.57 -5.89 -19.77
C ASN A 316 -41.12 -7.10 -18.92
N GLU A 317 -41.25 -8.34 -19.41
CA GLU A 317 -40.77 -9.55 -18.73
C GLU A 317 -39.28 -9.50 -18.46
N LYS A 318 -38.48 -9.04 -19.45
CA LYS A 318 -37.01 -8.89 -19.26
C LYS A 318 -36.67 -7.84 -18.24
N LEU A 319 -37.34 -6.68 -18.23
CA LEU A 319 -37.13 -5.62 -17.25
C LEU A 319 -37.48 -6.09 -15.83
N ILE A 320 -38.60 -6.78 -15.65
CA ILE A 320 -39.02 -7.37 -14.36
C ILE A 320 -38.01 -8.40 -13.89
N SER A 321 -37.56 -9.27 -14.77
CA SER A 321 -36.55 -10.28 -14.44
C SER A 321 -35.25 -9.63 -14.00
N ASN A 322 -34.75 -8.67 -14.73
CA ASN A 322 -33.55 -7.91 -14.39
C ASN A 322 -33.70 -7.18 -13.05
N PHE A 323 -34.80 -6.50 -12.82
CA PHE A 323 -35.08 -5.84 -11.55
C PHE A 323 -35.07 -6.81 -10.35
N LYS A 324 -35.71 -7.97 -10.47
CA LYS A 324 -35.67 -9.02 -9.44
C LYS A 324 -34.28 -9.52 -9.21
N ASN A 325 -33.46 -9.71 -10.25
CA ASN A 325 -32.08 -10.14 -10.14
C ASN A 325 -31.23 -9.07 -9.43
N PHE A 326 -31.35 -7.79 -9.79
CA PHE A 326 -30.64 -6.70 -9.09
C PHE A 326 -31.02 -6.61 -7.61
N ASN A 327 -32.32 -6.70 -7.30
CA ASN A 327 -32.75 -6.71 -5.89
C ASN A 327 -32.26 -7.94 -5.11
N LYS A 328 -32.13 -9.10 -5.76
CA LYS A 328 -31.52 -10.28 -5.16
C LYS A 328 -30.05 -10.07 -4.84
N LEU A 329 -29.28 -9.44 -5.76
CA LEU A 329 -27.89 -9.07 -5.52
C LEU A 329 -27.78 -8.07 -4.36
N ALA A 330 -28.62 -7.04 -4.34
CA ALA A 330 -28.62 -6.04 -3.26
C ALA A 330 -28.93 -6.64 -1.89
N LYS A 331 -29.86 -7.59 -1.80
CA LYS A 331 -30.13 -8.35 -0.56
C LYS A 331 -28.91 -9.18 -0.13
N SER A 332 -28.29 -9.90 -1.06
CA SER A 332 -27.08 -10.68 -0.78
C SER A 332 -25.91 -9.80 -0.31
N ASP A 333 -25.75 -8.61 -0.89
CA ASP A 333 -24.73 -7.64 -0.46
C ASP A 333 -25.01 -7.15 0.97
N SER A 334 -26.25 -6.82 1.28
CA SER A 334 -26.67 -6.42 2.62
C SER A 334 -26.42 -7.52 3.67
N GLU A 335 -26.72 -8.77 3.35
CA GLU A 335 -26.45 -9.92 4.21
C GLU A 335 -24.94 -10.10 4.42
N SER A 336 -24.14 -9.98 3.37
CA SER A 336 -22.67 -10.07 3.45
C SER A 336 -22.09 -8.98 4.36
N ILE A 337 -22.58 -7.74 4.25
CA ILE A 337 -22.17 -6.62 5.10
C ILE A 337 -22.61 -6.83 6.56
N SER A 338 -23.86 -7.25 6.78
CA SER A 338 -24.36 -7.55 8.12
C SER A 338 -23.55 -8.67 8.80
N ASN A 339 -23.12 -9.67 8.04
CA ASN A 339 -22.28 -10.75 8.56
C ASN A 339 -20.90 -10.25 9.03
N ILE A 340 -20.32 -9.24 8.39
CA ILE A 340 -19.07 -8.62 8.87
C ILE A 340 -19.33 -7.87 10.17
N VAL A 341 -20.38 -7.04 10.24
CA VAL A 341 -20.74 -6.30 11.46
C VAL A 341 -20.91 -7.26 12.63
N ASN A 342 -21.68 -8.33 12.44
CA ASN A 342 -21.91 -9.33 13.47
C ASN A 342 -20.63 -10.02 13.96
N LYS A 343 -19.64 -10.24 13.07
CA LYS A 343 -18.37 -10.89 13.42
C LYS A 343 -17.37 -9.97 14.08
N LEU A 344 -17.35 -8.71 13.71
CA LEU A 344 -16.31 -7.77 14.14
C LEU A 344 -16.79 -6.81 15.24
N GLY A 345 -18.10 -6.68 15.45
CA GLY A 345 -18.73 -5.78 16.41
C GLY A 345 -19.31 -4.52 15.76
N ASN A 346 -20.28 -3.92 16.45
CA ASN A 346 -21.03 -2.74 15.95
C ASN A 346 -20.24 -1.43 16.03
N ASP A 347 -19.07 -1.43 16.66
CA ASP A 347 -18.25 -0.21 16.85
C ASP A 347 -17.38 0.12 15.63
N ILE A 348 -17.46 -0.70 14.56
CA ILE A 348 -16.66 -0.49 13.34
C ILE A 348 -17.46 0.35 12.35
N GLU A 349 -16.90 1.48 11.95
CA GLU A 349 -17.48 2.31 10.89
C GLU A 349 -17.46 1.57 9.55
N ILE A 350 -18.62 1.52 8.88
CA ILE A 350 -18.76 0.95 7.54
C ILE A 350 -19.41 1.99 6.64
N ARG A 351 -18.67 2.35 5.57
CA ARG A 351 -19.16 3.18 4.49
C ARG A 351 -19.40 2.34 3.25
N LYS A 352 -20.51 2.60 2.58
CA LYS A 352 -20.92 1.88 1.37
C LYS A 352 -20.77 2.79 0.17
N ILE A 353 -20.20 2.25 -0.92
CA ILE A 353 -20.15 2.92 -2.22
C ILE A 353 -20.92 2.06 -3.20
N THR A 354 -21.85 2.67 -3.88
CA THR A 354 -22.72 2.02 -4.85
C THR A 354 -21.93 1.42 -6.02
N TYR A 355 -22.42 0.34 -6.57
CA TYR A 355 -21.97 -0.18 -7.84
C TYR A 355 -22.34 0.81 -8.95
N PHE A 356 -21.33 1.33 -9.66
CA PHE A 356 -21.52 2.20 -10.81
C PHE A 356 -21.53 1.37 -12.09
N GLU A 357 -22.40 1.73 -13.04
CA GLU A 357 -22.52 1.04 -14.33
C GLU A 357 -21.26 1.16 -15.19
N ASN A 358 -20.55 2.27 -15.05
CA ASN A 358 -19.31 2.53 -15.78
C ASN A 358 -18.10 2.47 -14.84
N ASP A 359 -16.99 1.98 -15.36
CA ASP A 359 -15.72 2.00 -14.64
C ASP A 359 -15.27 3.43 -14.32
N ILE A 360 -14.64 3.60 -13.18
CA ILE A 360 -14.09 4.88 -12.71
C ILE A 360 -12.68 5.03 -13.26
N TYR A 361 -12.53 5.85 -14.30
CA TYR A 361 -11.25 6.07 -14.98
C TYR A 361 -10.94 7.55 -15.24
N ASP A 362 -11.68 8.48 -14.61
CA ASP A 362 -11.50 9.91 -14.77
C ASP A 362 -11.90 10.70 -13.51
N PHE A 363 -11.70 12.00 -13.53
CA PHE A 363 -12.07 12.90 -12.44
C PHE A 363 -13.59 12.97 -12.21
N VAL A 364 -14.41 12.82 -13.26
CA VAL A 364 -15.88 12.82 -13.13
C VAL A 364 -16.31 11.60 -12.31
N GLY A 365 -15.76 10.43 -12.63
CA GLY A 365 -16.02 9.22 -11.89
C GLY A 365 -15.53 9.30 -10.43
N LEU A 366 -14.34 9.86 -10.20
CA LEU A 366 -13.83 10.08 -8.83
C LEU A 366 -14.75 11.02 -8.03
N LEU A 367 -15.31 12.05 -8.67
CA LEU A 367 -16.25 12.94 -7.99
C LEU A 367 -17.53 12.22 -7.55
N LYS A 368 -18.05 11.29 -8.36
CA LYS A 368 -19.20 10.46 -7.98
C LYS A 368 -18.87 9.62 -6.75
N VAL A 369 -17.74 8.92 -6.76
CA VAL A 369 -17.27 8.12 -5.60
C VAL A 369 -17.06 9.01 -4.38
N LYS A 370 -16.45 10.18 -4.54
CA LYS A 370 -16.25 11.17 -3.47
C LYS A 370 -17.57 11.59 -2.86
N ASN A 371 -18.58 11.90 -3.66
CA ASN A 371 -19.88 12.33 -3.16
C ASN A 371 -20.58 11.25 -2.34
N GLU A 372 -20.42 9.97 -2.67
CA GLU A 372 -20.95 8.87 -1.85
C GLU A 372 -20.09 8.59 -0.60
N LEU A 373 -18.77 8.58 -0.74
CA LEU A 373 -17.87 8.30 0.37
C LEU A 373 -17.94 9.36 1.46
N PHE A 374 -18.12 10.63 1.07
CA PHE A 374 -18.13 11.79 1.93
C PHE A 374 -19.52 12.46 2.04
N ALA A 375 -20.60 11.74 1.71
CA ALA A 375 -21.94 12.16 2.07
C ALA A 375 -22.09 12.13 3.60
N LEU A 376 -22.62 13.23 4.17
CA LEU A 376 -22.94 13.36 5.60
C LEU A 376 -24.25 12.63 5.92
#